data_47fb0933c6e8e330867c67ac559170f3
#
_entry.id   47fb0933c6e8e330867c67ac559170f3
#
_cell.length_a   1.000
_cell.length_b   1.000
_cell.length_c   1.000
_cell.angle_alpha   90.00
_cell.angle_beta   90.00
_cell.angle_gamma   90.00
#
_symmetry.space_group_name_H-M   'P 1'
#
loop_
_entity.id
_entity.type
_entity.pdbx_description
1 polymer ?
#
loop_
_entity_poly.entity_id
_entity_poly.type
_entity_poly.pdbx_seq_one_letter_code
_entity_poly.pdbx_strand_id
1 'polypeptide(L)'
;VIPRSVQQVIPIETIWSDGIFKIGRNKFARTYKFTDINYAVASKVDKETMFLEYMDLLNSFDCGGTTKITINNRRLNKVDFEKAILIPMQEDGLDLYRKEYNNMLLDKATSSNSMVQEKYVTVSCYKKTIEEARTYFARVTTELNSHFARLGSKCAEVNGEDKLRILHDFYRTGEESGFHFDIQESMRKGHSFKDYICPDTFEFEKDYFRMGERYGRVLFLREYASYIKDDMICLLYTSDAA
;
A
#
# COMPACT_ATOMS: atom_id res chain seq x y z
N VAL A 1 24.54 6.08 12.13
CA VAL A 1 24.80 4.78 12.80
C VAL A 1 24.57 3.70 11.74
N ILE A 2 25.58 2.87 11.49
CA ILE A 2 25.47 1.74 10.55
C ILE A 2 24.60 0.67 11.23
N PRO A 3 23.50 0.20 10.59
CA PRO A 3 22.66 -0.87 11.15
C PRO A 3 23.47 -2.14 11.37
N ARG A 4 23.30 -2.78 12.52
CA ARG A 4 23.98 -4.05 12.88
C ARG A 4 23.09 -5.27 12.72
N SER A 5 21.79 -5.07 12.50
CA SER A 5 20.81 -6.13 12.27
C SER A 5 19.80 -5.70 11.22
N VAL A 6 19.18 -6.66 10.57
CA VAL A 6 18.11 -6.45 9.57
C VAL A 6 16.97 -5.61 10.14
N GLN A 7 16.58 -5.88 11.37
CA GLN A 7 15.53 -5.12 12.07
C GLN A 7 15.86 -3.64 12.25
N GLN A 8 17.13 -3.27 12.38
CA GLN A 8 17.55 -1.87 12.52
C GLN A 8 17.48 -1.08 11.20
N VAL A 9 17.42 -1.77 10.06
CA VAL A 9 17.26 -1.15 8.75
C VAL A 9 15.85 -0.57 8.60
N ILE A 10 14.84 -1.21 9.22
CA ILE A 10 13.46 -0.77 9.14
C ILE A 10 13.22 0.39 10.12
N PRO A 11 12.94 1.62 9.62
CA PRO A 11 12.88 2.82 10.45
C PRO A 11 11.53 2.98 11.18
N ILE A 12 10.90 1.89 11.60
CA ILE A 12 9.65 1.90 12.37
C ILE A 12 9.97 1.44 13.78
N GLU A 13 9.65 2.28 14.76
CA GLU A 13 9.90 1.98 16.17
C GLU A 13 8.77 1.20 16.81
N THR A 14 7.52 1.60 16.54
CA THR A 14 6.31 1.05 17.16
C THR A 14 5.15 1.11 16.17
N ILE A 15 4.27 0.13 16.22
CA ILE A 15 2.98 0.11 15.50
C ILE A 15 1.88 -0.15 16.54
N TRP A 16 0.80 0.63 16.48
CA TRP A 16 -0.40 0.43 17.29
C TRP A 16 -1.50 -0.27 16.48
N SER A 17 -2.43 -0.90 17.18
CA SER A 17 -3.55 -1.63 16.56
C SER A 17 -4.41 -0.75 15.64
N ASP A 18 -4.53 0.54 15.96
CA ASP A 18 -5.24 1.54 15.16
C ASP A 18 -4.48 1.97 13.88
N GLY A 19 -3.33 1.37 13.58
CA GLY A 19 -2.54 1.63 12.37
C GLY A 19 -1.65 2.86 12.43
N ILE A 20 -1.59 3.55 13.55
CA ILE A 20 -0.60 4.61 13.77
C ILE A 20 0.76 3.95 14.01
N PHE A 21 1.81 4.49 13.42
CA PHE A 21 3.17 4.03 13.64
C PHE A 21 4.14 5.17 13.89
N LYS A 22 5.18 4.89 14.66
CA LYS A 22 6.23 5.82 15.05
C LYS A 22 7.49 5.55 14.24
N ILE A 23 8.02 6.58 13.59
CA ILE A 23 9.17 6.51 12.68
C ILE A 23 10.36 7.36 13.13
N GLY A 24 10.39 7.71 14.40
CA GLY A 24 11.47 8.49 14.99
C GLY A 24 11.00 9.34 16.16
N ARG A 25 11.88 10.17 16.68
CA ARG A 25 11.58 11.00 17.84
C ARG A 25 10.39 11.93 17.54
N ASN A 26 9.28 11.74 18.25
CA ASN A 26 8.05 12.53 18.15
C ASN A 26 7.42 12.57 16.73
N LYS A 27 7.80 11.67 15.83
CA LYS A 27 7.23 11.59 14.49
C LYS A 27 6.32 10.37 14.38
N PHE A 28 5.03 10.63 14.15
CA PHE A 28 3.99 9.63 13.97
C PHE A 28 3.48 9.68 12.54
N ALA A 29 3.03 8.55 12.03
CA ALA A 29 2.43 8.45 10.71
C ALA A 29 1.26 7.47 10.71
N ARG A 30 0.33 7.67 9.78
CA ARG A 30 -0.80 6.79 9.51
C ARG A 30 -0.97 6.61 8.01
N THR A 31 -1.35 5.42 7.60
CA THR A 31 -1.57 5.08 6.20
C THR A 31 -3.06 4.90 5.94
N TYR A 32 -3.51 5.35 4.79
CA TYR A 32 -4.87 5.23 4.29
C TYR A 32 -4.83 4.57 2.91
N LYS A 33 -5.73 3.63 2.66
CA LYS A 33 -5.93 3.00 1.35
C LYS A 33 -7.03 3.74 0.61
N PHE A 34 -6.82 4.06 -0.66
CA PHE A 34 -7.85 4.70 -1.47
C PHE A 34 -8.06 3.96 -2.79
N THR A 35 -9.25 4.13 -3.38
CA THR A 35 -9.62 3.53 -4.65
C THR A 35 -9.36 4.48 -5.81
N ASP A 36 -9.33 3.94 -7.02
CA ASP A 36 -9.21 4.74 -8.24
C ASP A 36 -10.38 5.71 -8.41
N ILE A 37 -10.09 6.82 -9.07
CA ILE A 37 -11.05 7.72 -9.66
C ILE A 37 -11.19 7.42 -11.15
N ASN A 38 -12.39 7.58 -11.68
CA ASN A 38 -12.66 7.29 -13.08
C ASN A 38 -12.24 8.45 -14.02
N TYR A 39 -10.94 8.79 -13.94
CA TYR A 39 -10.36 9.92 -14.67
C TYR A 39 -10.36 9.69 -16.19
N ALA A 40 -10.11 8.46 -16.65
CA ALA A 40 -9.91 8.16 -18.06
C ALA A 40 -11.13 8.50 -18.94
N VAL A 41 -12.35 8.23 -18.44
CA VAL A 41 -13.62 8.45 -19.15
C VAL A 41 -14.31 9.77 -18.77
N ALA A 42 -13.71 10.56 -17.87
CA ALA A 42 -14.27 11.82 -17.43
C ALA A 42 -14.21 12.88 -18.55
N SER A 43 -15.19 13.79 -18.57
CA SER A 43 -15.18 14.94 -19.47
C SER A 43 -14.03 15.90 -19.13
N LYS A 44 -13.68 16.80 -20.05
CA LYS A 44 -12.64 17.78 -19.80
C LYS A 44 -12.90 18.64 -18.56
N VAL A 45 -14.16 19.06 -18.38
CA VAL A 45 -14.57 19.87 -17.21
C VAL A 45 -14.46 19.07 -15.94
N ASP A 46 -14.86 17.80 -15.94
CA ASP A 46 -14.74 16.94 -14.77
C ASP A 46 -13.26 16.69 -14.41
N LYS A 47 -12.40 16.50 -15.40
CA LYS A 47 -10.95 16.37 -15.21
C LYS A 47 -10.32 17.60 -14.55
N GLU A 48 -10.71 18.79 -15.00
CA GLU A 48 -10.28 20.06 -14.39
C GLU A 48 -10.77 20.15 -12.93
N THR A 49 -12.02 19.78 -12.67
CA THR A 49 -12.58 19.75 -11.31
C THR A 49 -11.85 18.75 -10.42
N MET A 50 -11.61 17.52 -10.91
CA MET A 50 -10.83 16.50 -10.19
C MET A 50 -9.42 16.97 -9.86
N PHE A 51 -8.78 17.70 -10.77
CA PHE A 51 -7.45 18.27 -10.53
C PHE A 51 -7.47 19.34 -9.43
N LEU A 52 -8.46 20.23 -9.43
CA LEU A 52 -8.62 21.25 -8.38
C LEU A 52 -8.88 20.60 -7.01
N GLU A 53 -9.76 19.62 -6.94
CA GLU A 53 -10.02 18.87 -5.71
C GLU A 53 -8.78 18.14 -5.20
N TYR A 54 -7.95 17.61 -6.10
CA TYR A 54 -6.68 17.00 -5.74
C TYR A 54 -5.68 18.03 -5.18
N MET A 55 -5.62 19.22 -5.77
CA MET A 55 -4.82 20.32 -5.26
C MET A 55 -5.29 20.79 -3.87
N ASP A 56 -6.61 20.88 -3.67
CA ASP A 56 -7.19 21.23 -2.38
C ASP A 56 -6.88 20.16 -1.31
N LEU A 57 -6.94 18.89 -1.67
CA LEU A 57 -6.51 17.79 -0.81
C LEU A 57 -5.06 17.97 -0.36
N LEU A 58 -4.13 18.22 -1.27
CA LEU A 58 -2.72 18.41 -0.93
C LEU A 58 -2.48 19.65 -0.07
N ASN A 59 -3.23 20.72 -0.30
CA ASN A 59 -3.14 21.96 0.47
C ASN A 59 -3.81 21.88 1.85
N SER A 60 -4.66 20.89 2.10
CA SER A 60 -5.35 20.70 3.39
C SER A 60 -4.41 20.23 4.51
N PHE A 61 -3.24 19.69 4.17
CA PHE A 61 -2.32 19.18 5.16
C PHE A 61 -1.49 20.29 5.83
N ASP A 62 -1.28 20.18 7.14
CA ASP A 62 -0.49 21.10 7.92
C ASP A 62 0.98 21.14 7.45
N CYS A 63 1.59 22.33 7.50
CA CYS A 63 3.00 22.56 7.11
C CYS A 63 4.03 21.74 7.89
N GLY A 64 3.69 21.18 9.05
CA GLY A 64 4.58 20.39 9.90
C GLY A 64 4.60 18.90 9.58
N GLY A 65 3.80 18.45 8.62
CA GLY A 65 3.69 17.05 8.23
C GLY A 65 4.35 16.72 6.90
N THR A 66 4.41 15.44 6.60
CA THR A 66 4.81 14.94 5.27
C THR A 66 3.70 14.06 4.73
N THR A 67 3.31 14.27 3.49
CA THR A 67 2.36 13.40 2.78
C THR A 67 3.12 12.58 1.75
N LYS A 68 2.88 11.27 1.73
CA LYS A 68 3.47 10.34 0.77
C LYS A 68 2.35 9.55 0.09
N ILE A 69 2.27 9.66 -1.23
CA ILE A 69 1.44 8.79 -2.05
C ILE A 69 2.30 7.59 -2.45
N THR A 70 1.76 6.40 -2.27
CA THR A 70 2.41 5.14 -2.64
C THR A 70 1.49 4.36 -3.55
N ILE A 71 2.00 3.96 -4.69
CA ILE A 71 1.36 3.04 -5.62
C ILE A 71 2.15 1.74 -5.52
N ASN A 72 1.50 0.68 -5.06
CA ASN A 72 2.11 -0.61 -4.86
C ASN A 72 1.55 -1.61 -5.88
N ASN A 73 2.40 -2.05 -6.79
CA ASN A 73 2.08 -3.13 -7.71
C ASN A 73 2.56 -4.43 -7.09
N ARG A 74 1.62 -5.29 -6.71
CA ARG A 74 1.94 -6.60 -6.15
C ARG A 74 1.29 -7.70 -6.96
N ARG A 75 1.93 -8.86 -6.98
CA ARG A 75 1.30 -10.05 -7.55
C ARG A 75 0.13 -10.47 -6.67
N LEU A 76 -0.99 -10.76 -7.32
CA LEU A 76 -2.14 -11.31 -6.60
C LEU A 76 -1.78 -12.72 -6.13
N ASN A 77 -1.92 -12.97 -4.84
CA ASN A 77 -1.81 -14.32 -4.32
C ASN A 77 -2.96 -15.17 -4.91
N LYS A 78 -2.61 -16.34 -5.44
CA LYS A 78 -3.58 -17.26 -6.05
C LYS A 78 -4.74 -17.59 -5.11
N VAL A 79 -4.47 -17.76 -3.82
CA VAL A 79 -5.49 -18.05 -2.80
C VAL A 79 -6.45 -16.87 -2.57
N ASP A 80 -5.92 -15.65 -2.49
CA ASP A 80 -6.74 -14.44 -2.32
C ASP A 80 -7.55 -14.13 -3.59
N PHE A 81 -6.97 -14.41 -4.76
CA PHE A 81 -7.67 -14.32 -6.03
C PHE A 81 -8.83 -15.32 -6.11
N GLU A 82 -8.58 -16.59 -5.80
CA GLU A 82 -9.60 -17.62 -5.80
C GLU A 82 -10.75 -17.26 -4.86
N LYS A 83 -10.47 -16.79 -3.66
CA LYS A 83 -11.50 -16.35 -2.70
C LYS A 83 -12.28 -15.12 -3.16
N ALA A 84 -11.66 -14.20 -3.88
CA ALA A 84 -12.28 -12.93 -4.26
C ALA A 84 -13.09 -13.02 -5.56
N ILE A 85 -12.78 -13.92 -6.47
CA ILE A 85 -13.32 -13.95 -7.83
C ILE A 85 -14.11 -15.23 -8.13
N LEU A 86 -13.75 -16.37 -7.53
CA LEU A 86 -14.45 -17.61 -7.80
C LEU A 86 -15.85 -17.60 -7.16
N ILE A 87 -16.82 -18.03 -7.96
CA ILE A 87 -18.19 -18.21 -7.50
C ILE A 87 -18.24 -19.46 -6.62
N PRO A 88 -18.69 -19.36 -5.36
CA PRO A 88 -18.79 -20.49 -4.47
C PRO A 88 -19.83 -21.52 -4.99
N MET A 89 -19.57 -22.80 -4.81
CA MET A 89 -20.52 -23.87 -5.10
C MET A 89 -21.70 -23.80 -4.13
N GLN A 90 -22.92 -24.04 -4.62
CA GLN A 90 -24.15 -23.92 -3.82
C GLN A 90 -24.98 -25.18 -3.76
N GLU A 91 -24.52 -26.30 -4.38
CA GLU A 91 -25.19 -27.58 -4.42
C GLU A 91 -26.64 -27.52 -5.00
N ASP A 92 -26.88 -26.60 -5.94
CA ASP A 92 -28.19 -26.31 -6.51
C ASP A 92 -28.39 -26.80 -7.95
N GLY A 93 -27.55 -27.74 -8.41
CA GLY A 93 -27.60 -28.29 -9.77
C GLY A 93 -26.98 -27.39 -10.85
N LEU A 94 -26.57 -26.14 -10.52
CA LEU A 94 -25.87 -25.20 -11.42
C LEU A 94 -24.35 -25.22 -11.21
N ASP A 95 -23.84 -26.06 -10.34
CA ASP A 95 -22.42 -26.12 -10.01
C ASP A 95 -21.52 -26.52 -11.17
N LEU A 96 -22.07 -27.25 -12.15
CA LEU A 96 -21.34 -27.56 -13.39
C LEU A 96 -20.98 -26.27 -14.14
N TYR A 97 -21.94 -25.35 -14.29
CA TYR A 97 -21.73 -24.06 -14.95
C TYR A 97 -20.84 -23.13 -14.14
N ARG A 98 -20.98 -23.13 -12.80
CA ARG A 98 -20.08 -22.37 -11.91
C ARG A 98 -18.64 -22.85 -12.04
N LYS A 99 -18.44 -24.17 -12.10
CA LYS A 99 -17.12 -24.78 -12.26
C LYS A 99 -16.49 -24.41 -13.60
N GLU A 100 -17.26 -24.47 -14.69
CA GLU A 100 -16.78 -24.07 -16.02
C GLU A 100 -16.44 -22.59 -16.08
N TYR A 101 -17.27 -21.73 -15.53
CA TYR A 101 -17.02 -20.29 -15.44
C TYR A 101 -15.79 -19.98 -14.57
N ASN A 102 -15.65 -20.65 -13.42
CA ASN A 102 -14.49 -20.51 -12.55
C ASN A 102 -13.19 -20.98 -13.24
N ASN A 103 -13.22 -22.04 -14.03
CA ASN A 103 -12.07 -22.46 -14.85
C ASN A 103 -11.69 -21.39 -15.88
N MET A 104 -12.65 -20.80 -16.55
CA MET A 104 -12.41 -19.69 -17.49
C MET A 104 -11.79 -18.48 -16.79
N LEU A 105 -12.23 -18.15 -15.57
CA LEU A 105 -11.64 -17.08 -14.77
C LEU A 105 -10.19 -17.40 -14.37
N LEU A 106 -9.92 -18.64 -13.96
CA LEU A 106 -8.57 -19.09 -13.61
C LEU A 106 -7.62 -19.06 -14.82
N ASP A 107 -8.09 -19.51 -15.98
CA ASP A 107 -7.29 -19.47 -17.22
C ASP A 107 -6.94 -18.03 -17.63
N LYS A 108 -7.91 -17.11 -17.54
CA LYS A 108 -7.66 -15.68 -17.77
C LYS A 108 -6.68 -15.08 -16.76
N ALA A 109 -6.79 -15.47 -15.50
CA ALA A 109 -5.89 -14.98 -14.45
C ALA A 109 -4.47 -15.51 -14.61
N THR A 110 -4.33 -16.74 -15.11
CA THR A 110 -3.02 -17.35 -15.33
C THR A 110 -2.34 -16.77 -16.58
N SER A 111 -3.12 -16.35 -17.56
CA SER A 111 -2.63 -15.72 -18.80
C SER A 111 -2.35 -14.22 -18.66
N SER A 112 -2.93 -13.55 -17.67
CA SER A 112 -2.61 -12.17 -17.31
C SER A 112 -1.55 -12.16 -16.21
N ASN A 113 -0.58 -11.25 -16.29
CA ASN A 113 0.35 -10.98 -15.19
C ASN A 113 -0.44 -10.48 -13.99
N SER A 114 -1.00 -11.35 -13.18
CA SER A 114 -1.93 -11.10 -12.06
C SER A 114 -1.42 -10.02 -11.06
N MET A 115 -1.21 -8.81 -11.58
CA MET A 115 -0.73 -7.66 -10.81
C MET A 115 -1.94 -6.86 -10.33
N VAL A 116 -1.98 -6.62 -9.03
CA VAL A 116 -2.95 -5.70 -8.40
C VAL A 116 -2.21 -4.43 -8.02
N GLN A 117 -2.78 -3.31 -8.40
CA GLN A 117 -2.31 -2.00 -8.00
C GLN A 117 -3.08 -1.52 -6.77
N GLU A 118 -2.36 -1.33 -5.68
CA GLU A 118 -2.92 -0.77 -4.46
C GLU A 118 -2.37 0.63 -4.23
N LYS A 119 -3.23 1.55 -3.82
CA LYS A 119 -2.91 2.96 -3.65
C LYS A 119 -3.08 3.39 -2.21
N TYR A 120 -2.06 4.04 -1.70
CA TYR A 120 -2.01 4.48 -0.31
C TYR A 120 -1.58 5.93 -0.22
N VAL A 121 -2.15 6.65 0.72
CA VAL A 121 -1.64 7.92 1.21
C VAL A 121 -1.19 7.75 2.66
N THR A 122 0.04 8.14 2.94
CA THR A 122 0.59 8.13 4.30
C THR A 122 0.84 9.56 4.72
N VAL A 123 0.21 9.96 5.82
CA VAL A 123 0.39 11.29 6.42
C VAL A 123 1.23 11.13 7.68
N SER A 124 2.20 12.02 7.87
CA SER A 124 2.99 12.06 9.10
C SER A 124 2.85 13.40 9.79
N CYS A 125 3.03 13.40 11.12
CA CYS A 125 3.04 14.60 11.93
C CYS A 125 4.06 14.50 13.07
N TYR A 126 4.41 15.65 13.64
CA TYR A 126 5.23 15.73 14.83
C TYR A 126 4.33 16.03 16.03
N LYS A 127 4.24 15.11 17.00
CA LYS A 127 3.47 15.23 18.23
C LYS A 127 4.29 14.73 19.41
N LYS A 128 3.99 15.19 20.61
CA LYS A 128 4.71 14.77 21.82
C LYS A 128 4.27 13.38 22.28
N THR A 129 2.98 13.10 22.18
CA THR A 129 2.36 11.86 22.66
C THR A 129 1.54 11.17 21.58
N ILE A 130 1.22 9.90 21.78
CA ILE A 130 0.36 9.12 20.89
C ILE A 130 -1.08 9.63 20.92
N GLU A 131 -1.55 10.13 22.06
CA GLU A 131 -2.90 10.68 22.22
C GLU A 131 -3.08 11.94 21.37
N GLU A 132 -2.09 12.83 21.38
CA GLU A 132 -2.08 14.00 20.49
C GLU A 132 -2.06 13.58 19.01
N ALA A 133 -1.31 12.52 18.68
CA ALA A 133 -1.26 11.99 17.33
C ALA A 133 -2.62 11.38 16.92
N ARG A 134 -3.30 10.66 17.81
CA ARG A 134 -4.65 10.12 17.56
C ARG A 134 -5.65 11.22 17.26
N THR A 135 -5.65 12.28 18.07
CA THR A 135 -6.53 13.44 17.85
C THR A 135 -6.26 14.10 16.48
N TYR A 136 -4.99 14.25 16.13
CA TYR A 136 -4.61 14.79 14.83
C TYR A 136 -5.09 13.90 13.67
N PHE A 137 -4.83 12.58 13.75
CA PHE A 137 -5.23 11.67 12.70
C PHE A 137 -6.74 11.46 12.59
N ALA A 138 -7.50 11.62 13.66
CA ALA A 138 -8.97 11.62 13.58
C ALA A 138 -9.48 12.78 12.71
N ARG A 139 -8.89 13.97 12.83
CA ARG A 139 -9.19 15.11 11.95
C ARG A 139 -8.79 14.80 10.51
N VAL A 140 -7.54 14.34 10.30
CA VAL A 140 -7.04 13.99 8.96
C VAL A 140 -7.91 12.94 8.28
N THR A 141 -8.37 11.94 9.02
CA THR A 141 -9.30 10.91 8.48
C THR A 141 -10.58 11.54 7.96
N THR A 142 -11.18 12.46 8.70
CA THR A 142 -12.40 13.16 8.27
C THR A 142 -12.18 14.00 7.02
N GLU A 143 -11.08 14.75 6.98
CA GLU A 143 -10.68 15.56 5.83
C GLU A 143 -10.43 14.70 4.58
N LEU A 144 -9.63 13.63 4.71
CA LEU A 144 -9.35 12.69 3.63
C LEU A 144 -10.63 12.06 3.08
N ASN A 145 -11.50 11.55 3.95
CA ASN A 145 -12.77 10.96 3.52
C ASN A 145 -13.63 11.94 2.76
N SER A 146 -13.69 13.20 3.19
CA SER A 146 -14.44 14.25 2.49
C SER A 146 -13.87 14.56 1.11
N HIS A 147 -12.55 14.73 1.00
CA HIS A 147 -11.90 15.02 -0.28
C HIS A 147 -12.00 13.86 -1.26
N PHE A 148 -11.71 12.62 -0.81
CA PHE A 148 -11.81 11.44 -1.66
C PHE A 148 -13.27 11.17 -2.10
N ALA A 149 -14.26 11.43 -1.24
CA ALA A 149 -15.67 11.30 -1.62
C ALA A 149 -16.05 12.29 -2.75
N ARG A 150 -15.56 13.53 -2.71
CA ARG A 150 -15.76 14.51 -3.79
C ARG A 150 -15.07 14.08 -5.10
N LEU A 151 -13.95 13.39 -5.01
CA LEU A 151 -13.27 12.78 -6.16
C LEU A 151 -13.94 11.51 -6.68
N GLY A 152 -15.01 11.04 -6.04
CA GLY A 152 -15.66 9.77 -6.38
C GLY A 152 -14.89 8.52 -5.96
N SER A 153 -13.90 8.67 -5.07
CA SER A 153 -13.07 7.60 -4.52
C SER A 153 -13.48 7.28 -3.08
N LYS A 154 -13.13 6.08 -2.64
CA LYS A 154 -13.25 5.66 -1.24
C LYS A 154 -11.87 5.69 -0.59
N CYS A 155 -11.82 6.24 0.63
CA CYS A 155 -10.62 6.25 1.46
C CYS A 155 -10.92 5.49 2.77
N ALA A 156 -10.02 4.63 3.21
CA ALA A 156 -10.16 3.87 4.44
C ALA A 156 -8.85 3.83 5.21
N GLU A 157 -8.94 3.87 6.52
CA GLU A 157 -7.79 3.72 7.41
C GLU A 157 -7.20 2.31 7.29
N VAL A 158 -5.89 2.21 7.29
CA VAL A 158 -5.16 0.95 7.37
C VAL A 158 -4.86 0.67 8.85
N ASN A 159 -5.35 -0.45 9.37
CA ASN A 159 -5.07 -0.87 10.75
C ASN A 159 -3.64 -1.39 10.91
N GLY A 160 -3.24 -1.75 12.14
CA GLY A 160 -1.89 -2.18 12.45
C GLY A 160 -1.51 -3.49 11.75
N GLU A 161 -2.41 -4.46 11.69
CA GLU A 161 -2.18 -5.75 11.03
C GLU A 161 -2.06 -5.61 9.52
N ASP A 162 -2.97 -4.86 8.89
CA ASP A 162 -2.91 -4.57 7.45
C ASP A 162 -1.64 -3.79 7.09
N LYS A 163 -1.20 -2.88 7.98
CA LYS A 163 0.07 -2.19 7.78
C LYS A 163 1.27 -3.13 7.84
N LEU A 164 1.27 -4.09 8.75
CA LEU A 164 2.31 -5.11 8.81
C LEU A 164 2.30 -6.00 7.57
N ARG A 165 1.11 -6.37 7.06
CA ARG A 165 0.98 -7.12 5.81
C ARG A 165 1.57 -6.36 4.62
N ILE A 166 1.26 -5.07 4.47
CA ILE A 166 1.84 -4.22 3.41
C ILE A 166 3.37 -4.20 3.50
N LEU A 167 3.92 -4.12 4.70
CA LEU A 167 5.37 -4.12 4.92
C LEU A 167 5.97 -5.50 4.64
N HIS A 168 5.31 -6.57 5.06
CA HIS A 168 5.71 -7.94 4.76
C HIS A 168 5.78 -8.18 3.26
N ASP A 169 4.73 -7.85 2.51
CA ASP A 169 4.66 -8.00 1.06
C ASP A 169 5.77 -7.23 0.33
N PHE A 170 6.18 -6.09 0.89
CA PHE A 170 7.29 -5.33 0.35
C PHE A 170 8.65 -5.94 0.68
N TYR A 171 8.90 -6.28 1.94
CA TYR A 171 10.22 -6.77 2.39
C TYR A 171 10.45 -8.25 2.08
N ARG A 172 9.40 -9.05 1.99
CA ARG A 172 9.40 -10.49 1.68
C ARG A 172 8.63 -10.79 0.39
N THR A 173 8.89 -10.01 -0.64
CA THR A 173 8.23 -10.16 -1.95
C THR A 173 8.35 -11.59 -2.48
N GLY A 174 7.21 -12.22 -2.76
CA GLY A 174 7.12 -13.62 -3.18
C GLY A 174 6.73 -14.59 -2.05
N GLU A 175 6.63 -14.11 -0.81
CA GLU A 175 6.21 -14.88 0.37
C GLU A 175 4.88 -14.36 0.94
N GLU A 176 4.07 -13.65 0.13
CA GLU A 176 2.84 -12.98 0.56
C GLU A 176 1.84 -13.94 1.22
N SER A 177 1.81 -15.21 0.76
CA SER A 177 0.93 -16.24 1.33
C SER A 177 1.36 -16.72 2.72
N GLY A 178 2.59 -16.46 3.11
CA GLY A 178 3.15 -16.88 4.39
C GLY A 178 2.92 -15.90 5.53
N PHE A 179 2.31 -14.74 5.25
CA PHE A 179 2.08 -13.75 6.30
C PHE A 179 1.04 -14.25 7.30
N HIS A 180 1.49 -14.35 8.53
CA HIS A 180 0.64 -14.61 9.70
C HIS A 180 1.14 -13.74 10.85
N PHE A 181 0.25 -12.94 11.41
CA PHE A 181 0.55 -12.12 12.58
C PHE A 181 -0.54 -12.29 13.63
N ASP A 182 -0.15 -12.69 14.84
CA ASP A 182 -0.98 -12.73 16.02
C ASP A 182 -0.30 -11.91 17.13
N ILE A 183 -0.94 -10.83 17.53
CA ILE A 183 -0.40 -9.92 18.56
C ILE A 183 -0.24 -10.63 19.92
N GLN A 184 -1.16 -11.53 20.28
CA GLN A 184 -1.10 -12.24 21.56
C GLN A 184 0.02 -13.27 21.55
N GLU A 185 0.19 -13.99 20.44
CA GLU A 185 1.29 -14.94 20.26
C GLU A 185 2.64 -14.22 20.24
N SER A 186 2.73 -13.09 19.55
CA SER A 186 3.92 -12.24 19.49
C SER A 186 4.34 -11.77 20.88
N MET A 187 3.39 -11.25 21.65
CA MET A 187 3.65 -10.79 23.03
C MET A 187 4.07 -11.94 23.95
N ARG A 188 3.42 -13.10 23.86
CA ARG A 188 3.74 -14.29 24.66
C ARG A 188 5.13 -14.83 24.36
N LYS A 189 5.54 -14.83 23.08
CA LYS A 189 6.86 -15.31 22.63
C LYS A 189 7.96 -14.26 22.74
N GLY A 190 7.62 -13.01 23.06
CA GLY A 190 8.58 -11.91 23.12
C GLY A 190 9.16 -11.51 21.75
N HIS A 191 8.46 -11.85 20.66
CA HIS A 191 8.86 -11.47 19.32
C HIS A 191 8.50 -10.01 19.03
N SER A 192 9.40 -9.32 18.35
CA SER A 192 9.11 -7.99 17.80
C SER A 192 8.23 -8.12 16.56
N PHE A 193 7.34 -7.15 16.31
CA PHE A 193 6.60 -7.09 15.05
C PHE A 193 7.55 -7.12 13.82
N LYS A 194 8.78 -6.66 13.99
CA LYS A 194 9.80 -6.67 12.92
C LYS A 194 10.21 -8.07 12.50
N ASP A 195 10.12 -9.06 13.38
CA ASP A 195 10.44 -10.46 13.07
C ASP A 195 9.50 -11.05 12.02
N TYR A 196 8.28 -10.51 11.92
CA TYR A 196 7.26 -10.94 10.96
C TYR A 196 7.40 -10.29 9.58
N ILE A 197 8.14 -9.17 9.47
CA ILE A 197 8.25 -8.39 8.24
C ILE A 197 9.68 -8.32 7.68
N CYS A 198 10.70 -8.56 8.51
CA CYS A 198 12.09 -8.48 8.07
C CYS A 198 12.42 -9.58 7.06
N PRO A 199 13.13 -9.26 5.97
CA PRO A 199 13.76 -10.28 5.13
C PRO A 199 14.91 -10.96 5.89
N ASP A 200 15.35 -12.10 5.41
CA ASP A 200 16.44 -12.86 6.05
C ASP A 200 17.77 -12.11 5.99
N THR A 201 17.99 -11.37 4.90
CA THR A 201 19.19 -10.56 4.69
C THR A 201 18.87 -9.21 4.05
N PHE A 202 19.66 -8.21 4.39
CA PHE A 202 19.79 -6.96 3.65
C PHE A 202 21.22 -6.76 3.21
N GLU A 203 21.42 -6.58 1.91
CA GLU A 203 22.70 -6.21 1.33
C GLU A 203 22.53 -4.95 0.50
N PHE A 204 23.39 -3.96 0.71
CA PHE A 204 23.35 -2.70 -0.01
C PHE A 204 24.60 -2.55 -0.86
N GLU A 205 24.41 -2.51 -2.16
CA GLU A 205 25.44 -2.28 -3.15
C GLU A 205 25.30 -0.88 -3.76
N LYS A 206 26.24 -0.49 -4.58
CA LYS A 206 26.26 0.85 -5.19
C LYS A 206 25.03 1.13 -6.06
N ASP A 207 24.57 0.14 -6.83
CA ASP A 207 23.55 0.31 -7.86
C ASP A 207 22.28 -0.48 -7.57
N TYR A 208 22.28 -1.37 -6.59
CA TYR A 208 21.16 -2.21 -6.20
C TYR A 208 21.23 -2.55 -4.71
N PHE A 209 20.14 -3.10 -4.21
CA PHE A 209 20.09 -3.74 -2.90
C PHE A 209 19.51 -5.15 -3.04
N ARG A 210 19.80 -6.02 -2.08
CA ARG A 210 19.22 -7.36 -1.98
C ARG A 210 18.44 -7.49 -0.68
N MET A 211 17.24 -8.02 -0.75
CA MET A 211 16.39 -8.39 0.37
C MET A 211 16.06 -9.88 0.26
N GLY A 212 16.67 -10.72 1.11
CA GLY A 212 16.61 -12.17 0.95
C GLY A 212 17.17 -12.58 -0.41
N GLU A 213 16.36 -13.23 -1.24
CA GLU A 213 16.73 -13.65 -2.60
C GLU A 213 16.34 -12.63 -3.70
N ARG A 214 15.70 -11.52 -3.34
CA ARG A 214 15.21 -10.54 -4.29
C ARG A 214 16.15 -9.36 -4.44
N TYR A 215 16.34 -8.93 -5.67
CA TYR A 215 17.12 -7.74 -6.01
C TYR A 215 16.17 -6.57 -6.24
N GLY A 216 16.55 -5.41 -5.73
CA GLY A 216 15.82 -4.17 -5.89
C GLY A 216 16.72 -3.02 -6.31
N ARG A 217 16.14 -2.06 -7.00
CA ARG A 217 16.80 -0.83 -7.38
C ARG A 217 15.87 0.35 -7.11
N VAL A 218 16.43 1.42 -6.54
CA VAL A 218 15.70 2.66 -6.36
C VAL A 218 15.97 3.57 -7.54
N LEU A 219 14.90 3.94 -8.25
CA LEU A 219 14.93 4.96 -9.27
C LEU A 219 14.23 6.20 -8.74
N PHE A 220 14.75 7.38 -9.03
CA PHE A 220 14.13 8.64 -8.66
C PHE A 220 14.20 9.64 -9.81
N LEU A 221 13.15 10.45 -9.93
CA LEU A 221 13.12 11.56 -10.86
C LEU A 221 13.84 12.74 -10.20
N ARG A 222 14.95 13.15 -10.77
CA ARG A 222 15.73 14.28 -10.30
C ARG A 222 15.23 15.59 -10.88
N GLU A 223 14.86 15.57 -12.14
CA GLU A 223 14.38 16.74 -12.88
C GLU A 223 13.06 16.37 -13.56
N TYR A 224 12.08 17.24 -13.42
CA TYR A 224 10.79 17.07 -14.08
C TYR A 224 10.83 17.74 -15.44
N ALA A 225 10.22 17.11 -16.45
CA ALA A 225 9.98 17.75 -17.73
C ALA A 225 9.08 18.97 -17.54
N SER A 226 9.34 20.04 -18.29
CA SER A 226 8.53 21.26 -18.26
C SER A 226 7.08 21.05 -18.71
N TYR A 227 6.82 19.93 -19.40
CA TYR A 227 5.52 19.52 -19.87
C TYR A 227 5.38 18.00 -19.78
N ILE A 228 4.30 17.53 -19.17
CA ILE A 228 3.99 16.11 -19.03
C ILE A 228 2.71 15.83 -19.81
N LYS A 229 2.74 14.85 -20.72
CA LYS A 229 1.56 14.34 -21.43
C LYS A 229 0.98 13.15 -20.69
N ASP A 230 -0.32 12.89 -20.90
CA ASP A 230 -1.02 11.75 -20.28
C ASP A 230 -0.39 10.40 -20.65
N ASP A 231 0.12 10.26 -21.88
CA ASP A 231 0.83 9.08 -22.38
C ASP A 231 2.16 8.81 -21.66
N MET A 232 2.86 9.84 -21.20
CA MET A 232 4.09 9.69 -20.40
C MET A 232 3.82 9.08 -19.03
N ILE A 233 2.67 9.38 -18.44
CA ILE A 233 2.25 8.78 -17.17
C ILE A 233 1.85 7.32 -17.37
N CYS A 234 1.23 7.00 -18.50
CA CYS A 234 0.83 5.64 -18.86
C CYS A 234 2.02 4.67 -18.94
N LEU A 235 3.17 5.10 -19.42
CA LEU A 235 4.40 4.30 -19.47
C LEU A 235 4.91 3.86 -18.09
N LEU A 236 4.66 4.64 -17.03
CA LEU A 236 4.99 4.25 -15.65
C LEU A 236 4.05 3.17 -15.11
N TYR A 237 2.84 3.05 -15.67
CA TYR A 237 1.86 2.05 -15.30
C TYR A 237 2.05 0.71 -16.04
N THR A 238 2.55 0.76 -17.25
CA THR A 238 2.63 -0.39 -18.16
C THR A 238 4.03 -0.94 -18.33
N SER A 239 5.01 -0.44 -17.59
CA SER A 239 6.32 -1.07 -17.59
C SER A 239 6.27 -2.42 -16.87
N ASP A 240 5.61 -3.39 -17.48
CA ASP A 240 6.12 -4.74 -17.54
C ASP A 240 7.45 -4.63 -18.27
N ALA A 241 8.44 -4.12 -17.57
CA ALA A 241 9.80 -4.24 -18.02
C ALA A 241 10.11 -5.72 -18.03
N ALA A 242 10.06 -6.29 -19.23
CA ALA A 242 10.54 -7.60 -19.53
C ALA A 242 11.94 -7.84 -18.95
#